data_132f262de2034d549f75b261a860604e
#
_entry.id   132f262de2034d549f75b261a860604e
#
_cell.length_a   1.000
_cell.length_b   1.000
_cell.length_c   1.000
_cell.angle_alpha   90.00
_cell.angle_beta   90.00
_cell.angle_gamma   90.00
#
_symmetry.space_group_name_H-M   'P 1'
#
loop_
_entity.id
_entity.type
_entity.pdbx_description
1 polymer ?
#
loop_
_entity_poly.entity_id
_entity_poly.type
_entity_poly.pdbx_seq_one_letter_code
_entity_poly.pdbx_strand_id
1 'polypeptide(L)'
;RFDFNPDSIDLEHFPYSIWKSIGKNQLDLPSNFSAGDAKGDLPLRQAIADYLRGSRGVICRPEQIIIGAGLSNLLQMLCILFSGETIFAMEDPGYLSARQVLSTNGYSILDIPLKENTMDVLALAKTNADICYVTPSHQFPLGSVMPVSTRQKLLHWAEKKENRYILEDDHDSEFRYKGKPIPALQSLDKAGKVIYIGTFSKAISPAIRTGYMVLPMALLPRFERLIDNYSCPVSRIEQAILTDFIKQGYFEKHLNRMRKIYKGKHDCMMEQLQKYFPEKILEISGDNAGLYVLIRYLGPQTEEEILRRAQTLGMPLKSLKGYYQN
;
A
#
# COMPACT_ATOMS: atom_id res chain seq x y z
N ARG A 1 -26.52 6.77 -7.44
CA ARG A 1 -25.92 5.90 -6.41
C ARG A 1 -24.51 6.43 -6.14
N PHE A 2 -24.22 6.78 -4.90
CA PHE A 2 -22.89 7.23 -4.49
C PHE A 2 -22.11 6.01 -4.00
N ASP A 3 -20.85 5.88 -4.44
CA ASP A 3 -19.96 4.81 -3.99
C ASP A 3 -18.94 5.41 -3.01
N PHE A 4 -19.09 5.08 -1.73
CA PHE A 4 -18.16 5.43 -0.65
C PHE A 4 -17.23 4.28 -0.29
N ASN A 5 -17.02 3.33 -1.21
CA ASN A 5 -16.03 2.26 -1.00
C ASN A 5 -14.61 2.87 -0.98
N PRO A 6 -13.83 2.72 0.10
CA PRO A 6 -12.46 3.23 0.18
C PRO A 6 -11.50 2.60 -0.82
N ASP A 7 -11.92 1.51 -1.49
CA ASP A 7 -11.15 0.86 -2.54
C ASP A 7 -11.41 1.43 -3.94
N SER A 8 -12.48 2.24 -4.09
CA SER A 8 -12.80 2.91 -5.36
C SER A 8 -11.85 4.07 -5.65
N ILE A 9 -11.59 4.28 -6.94
CA ILE A 9 -10.83 5.43 -7.44
C ILE A 9 -11.62 6.15 -8.53
N ASP A 10 -11.20 7.37 -8.84
CA ASP A 10 -11.78 8.18 -9.91
C ASP A 10 -11.28 7.70 -11.27
N LEU A 11 -12.11 6.92 -11.98
CA LEU A 11 -11.82 6.42 -13.32
C LEU A 11 -12.14 7.42 -14.44
N GLU A 12 -12.93 8.48 -14.17
CA GLU A 12 -13.28 9.49 -15.17
C GLU A 12 -12.04 10.26 -15.64
N HIS A 13 -11.05 10.38 -14.76
CA HIS A 13 -9.81 11.10 -15.04
C HIS A 13 -8.63 10.20 -15.41
N PHE A 14 -8.87 8.90 -15.64
CA PHE A 14 -7.85 8.00 -16.14
C PHE A 14 -7.35 8.49 -17.52
N PRO A 15 -6.04 8.44 -17.80
CA PRO A 15 -5.46 9.00 -19.02
C PRO A 15 -5.62 8.04 -20.23
N TYR A 16 -6.86 7.74 -20.62
CA TYR A 16 -7.22 6.74 -21.64
C TYR A 16 -6.50 6.94 -22.97
N SER A 17 -6.40 8.19 -23.47
CA SER A 17 -5.78 8.48 -24.77
C SER A 17 -4.28 8.19 -24.75
N ILE A 18 -3.59 8.55 -23.68
CA ILE A 18 -2.16 8.31 -23.50
C ILE A 18 -1.93 6.81 -23.38
N TRP A 19 -2.68 6.13 -22.49
CA TRP A 19 -2.58 4.68 -22.28
C TRP A 19 -2.80 3.90 -23.57
N LYS A 20 -3.84 4.26 -24.35
CA LYS A 20 -4.13 3.67 -25.65
C LYS A 20 -3.00 3.89 -26.66
N SER A 21 -2.43 5.09 -26.70
CA SER A 21 -1.34 5.42 -27.64
C SER A 21 -0.07 4.61 -27.33
N ILE A 22 0.33 4.56 -26.05
CA ILE A 22 1.46 3.74 -25.61
C ILE A 22 1.17 2.26 -25.91
N GLY A 23 -0.02 1.77 -25.54
CA GLY A 23 -0.41 0.38 -25.74
C GLY A 23 -0.32 -0.06 -27.20
N LYS A 24 -0.78 0.79 -28.14
CA LYS A 24 -0.64 0.52 -29.57
C LYS A 24 0.82 0.30 -29.96
N ASN A 25 1.71 1.19 -29.56
CA ASN A 25 3.13 1.08 -29.88
C ASN A 25 3.76 -0.19 -29.30
N GLN A 26 3.35 -0.58 -28.09
CA GLN A 26 3.89 -1.79 -27.44
C GLN A 26 3.36 -3.09 -28.05
N LEU A 27 2.15 -3.09 -28.60
CA LEU A 27 1.58 -4.23 -29.34
C LEU A 27 2.27 -4.47 -30.68
N ASP A 28 2.88 -3.46 -31.26
CA ASP A 28 3.63 -3.56 -32.52
C ASP A 28 5.04 -4.17 -32.35
N LEU A 29 5.46 -4.43 -31.09
CA LEU A 29 6.79 -4.96 -30.77
C LEU A 29 6.74 -6.48 -30.50
N PRO A 30 7.25 -7.34 -31.42
CA PRO A 30 7.23 -8.80 -31.20
C PRO A 30 7.94 -9.26 -29.94
N SER A 31 8.95 -8.53 -29.48
CA SER A 31 9.69 -8.83 -28.24
C SER A 31 8.80 -8.89 -26.99
N ASN A 32 7.68 -8.15 -26.97
CA ASN A 32 6.76 -8.13 -25.85
C ASN A 32 5.90 -9.40 -25.72
N PHE A 33 5.95 -10.28 -26.74
CA PHE A 33 5.24 -11.56 -26.79
C PHE A 33 6.12 -12.76 -26.44
N SER A 34 7.40 -12.54 -26.16
CA SER A 34 8.31 -13.60 -25.69
C SER A 34 8.26 -13.78 -24.17
N ALA A 35 8.84 -14.87 -23.66
CA ALA A 35 9.01 -15.06 -22.22
C ALA A 35 9.86 -13.93 -21.61
N GLY A 36 9.50 -13.50 -20.40
CA GLY A 36 10.17 -12.44 -19.66
C GLY A 36 10.99 -12.97 -18.47
N ASP A 37 11.58 -12.04 -17.72
CA ASP A 37 12.27 -12.31 -16.46
C ASP A 37 11.24 -12.65 -15.36
N ALA A 38 11.50 -13.67 -14.55
CA ALA A 38 10.62 -14.10 -13.46
C ALA A 38 10.37 -12.99 -12.42
N LYS A 39 11.33 -12.08 -12.23
CA LYS A 39 11.19 -10.91 -11.36
C LYS A 39 10.43 -9.75 -12.02
N GLY A 40 10.06 -9.86 -13.29
CA GLY A 40 9.55 -8.78 -14.14
C GLY A 40 10.63 -8.10 -14.97
N ASP A 41 10.24 -7.46 -16.05
CA ASP A 41 11.15 -6.90 -17.05
C ASP A 41 12.05 -5.80 -16.44
N LEU A 42 13.34 -5.87 -16.74
CA LEU A 42 14.36 -4.93 -16.24
C LEU A 42 14.01 -3.45 -16.52
N PRO A 43 13.49 -3.05 -17.70
CA PRO A 43 13.11 -1.66 -17.95
C PRO A 43 12.06 -1.11 -16.99
N LEU A 44 11.08 -1.94 -16.56
CA LEU A 44 10.08 -1.56 -15.56
C LEU A 44 10.71 -1.45 -14.17
N ARG A 45 11.52 -2.42 -13.77
CA ARG A 45 12.22 -2.41 -12.48
C ARG A 45 13.12 -1.17 -12.35
N GLN A 46 13.81 -0.79 -13.43
CA GLN A 46 14.61 0.44 -13.46
C GLN A 46 13.74 1.69 -13.29
N ALA A 47 12.63 1.79 -14.03
CA ALA A 47 11.72 2.93 -13.94
C ALA A 47 11.11 3.09 -12.54
N ILE A 48 10.78 1.96 -11.88
CA ILE A 48 10.29 1.94 -10.51
C ILE A 48 11.39 2.37 -9.52
N ALA A 49 12.64 1.89 -9.67
CA ALA A 49 13.74 2.30 -8.80
C ALA A 49 13.97 3.82 -8.84
N ASP A 50 13.96 4.40 -10.04
CA ASP A 50 14.15 5.83 -10.24
C ASP A 50 12.98 6.65 -9.66
N TYR A 51 11.74 6.20 -9.88
CA TYR A 51 10.54 6.78 -9.28
C TYR A 51 10.59 6.77 -7.75
N LEU A 52 10.90 5.63 -7.15
CA LEU A 52 10.94 5.45 -5.70
C LEU A 52 12.01 6.32 -5.03
N ARG A 53 13.17 6.45 -5.67
CA ARG A 53 14.24 7.33 -5.18
C ARG A 53 13.78 8.78 -5.14
N GLY A 54 13.12 9.25 -6.18
CA GLY A 54 12.65 10.63 -6.28
C GLY A 54 11.44 10.95 -5.42
N SER A 55 10.50 10.02 -5.32
CA SER A 55 9.19 10.26 -4.67
C SER A 55 9.15 9.86 -3.20
N ARG A 56 9.83 8.78 -2.80
CA ARG A 56 9.73 8.16 -1.48
C ARG A 56 11.04 8.09 -0.71
N GLY A 57 12.15 8.47 -1.36
CA GLY A 57 13.49 8.34 -0.79
C GLY A 57 13.95 6.88 -0.61
N VAL A 58 13.23 5.93 -1.18
CA VAL A 58 13.60 4.51 -1.14
C VAL A 58 14.88 4.30 -1.95
N ILE A 59 15.90 3.72 -1.30
CA ILE A 59 17.18 3.43 -1.94
C ILE A 59 17.20 1.95 -2.29
N CYS A 60 17.08 1.65 -3.58
CA CYS A 60 17.15 0.29 -4.08
C CYS A 60 17.80 0.22 -5.46
N ARG A 61 18.25 -0.98 -5.83
CA ARG A 61 18.72 -1.32 -7.18
C ARG A 61 17.61 -2.09 -7.92
N PRO A 62 17.57 -2.05 -9.26
CA PRO A 62 16.57 -2.78 -10.03
C PRO A 62 16.55 -4.30 -9.74
N GLU A 63 17.71 -4.88 -9.36
CA GLU A 63 17.83 -6.30 -9.00
C GLU A 63 17.01 -6.66 -7.77
N GLN A 64 16.78 -5.71 -6.86
CA GLN A 64 15.99 -5.89 -5.63
C GLN A 64 14.48 -5.85 -5.88
N ILE A 65 14.05 -5.37 -7.05
CA ILE A 65 12.63 -5.16 -7.37
C ILE A 65 12.03 -6.42 -7.98
N ILE A 66 10.91 -6.84 -7.42
CA ILE A 66 10.09 -7.96 -7.88
C ILE A 66 8.74 -7.42 -8.30
N ILE A 67 8.32 -7.71 -9.53
CA ILE A 67 7.01 -7.33 -10.06
C ILE A 67 6.00 -8.43 -9.76
N GLY A 68 4.82 -8.04 -9.27
CA GLY A 68 3.73 -8.97 -8.96
C GLY A 68 2.36 -8.42 -9.29
N ALA A 69 1.37 -9.31 -9.34
CA ALA A 69 -0.02 -8.98 -9.70
C ALA A 69 -0.80 -8.37 -8.51
N GLY A 70 -0.29 -7.27 -7.96
CA GLY A 70 -0.85 -6.57 -6.80
C GLY A 70 -0.41 -7.19 -5.46
N LEU A 71 -0.87 -6.58 -4.36
CA LEU A 71 -0.39 -6.89 -3.01
C LEU A 71 -0.54 -8.36 -2.62
N SER A 72 -1.71 -8.96 -2.85
CA SER A 72 -1.95 -10.37 -2.44
C SER A 72 -0.98 -11.33 -3.11
N ASN A 73 -0.68 -11.13 -4.39
CA ASN A 73 0.29 -11.94 -5.11
C ASN A 73 1.72 -11.70 -4.60
N LEU A 74 2.10 -10.44 -4.36
CA LEU A 74 3.41 -10.11 -3.79
C LEU A 74 3.61 -10.75 -2.40
N LEU A 75 2.56 -10.75 -1.57
CA LEU A 75 2.60 -11.43 -0.27
C LEU A 75 2.73 -12.96 -0.43
N GLN A 76 2.03 -13.57 -1.39
CA GLN A 76 2.19 -15.00 -1.69
C GLN A 76 3.62 -15.33 -2.15
N MET A 77 4.20 -14.49 -3.03
CA MET A 77 5.59 -14.62 -3.44
C MET A 77 6.57 -14.45 -2.27
N LEU A 78 6.24 -13.55 -1.32
CA LEU A 78 7.03 -13.36 -0.11
C LEU A 78 6.95 -14.59 0.80
N CYS A 79 5.79 -15.25 0.90
CA CYS A 79 5.59 -16.44 1.73
C CYS A 79 6.53 -17.59 1.36
N ILE A 80 6.99 -17.73 0.10
CA ILE A 80 7.95 -18.76 -0.27
C ILE A 80 9.35 -18.55 0.33
N LEU A 81 9.67 -17.31 0.76
CA LEU A 81 10.96 -16.99 1.38
C LEU A 81 11.10 -17.48 2.82
N PHE A 82 10.00 -17.63 3.53
CA PHE A 82 10.02 -17.89 4.97
C PHE A 82 9.53 -19.31 5.28
N SER A 83 9.99 -19.89 6.38
CA SER A 83 9.50 -21.18 6.84
C SER A 83 8.10 -21.03 7.45
N GLY A 84 7.34 -22.13 7.51
CA GLY A 84 6.03 -22.14 8.17
C GLY A 84 6.06 -21.82 9.67
N GLU A 85 7.24 -21.86 10.30
CA GLU A 85 7.44 -21.48 11.71
C GLU A 85 7.60 -19.96 11.91
N THR A 86 7.74 -19.18 10.82
CA THR A 86 7.87 -17.73 10.90
C THR A 86 6.60 -17.10 11.46
N ILE A 87 6.76 -16.22 12.43
CA ILE A 87 5.66 -15.54 13.12
C ILE A 87 5.58 -14.11 12.63
N PHE A 88 4.41 -13.76 12.10
CA PHE A 88 4.12 -12.38 11.71
C PHE A 88 3.48 -11.61 12.86
N ALA A 89 3.81 -10.34 12.99
CA ALA A 89 3.11 -9.37 13.83
C ALA A 89 2.39 -8.38 12.91
N MET A 90 1.13 -8.07 13.20
CA MET A 90 0.33 -7.10 12.46
C MET A 90 -0.31 -6.09 13.42
N GLU A 91 -0.55 -4.88 12.92
CA GLU A 91 -1.33 -3.86 13.63
C GLU A 91 -2.76 -4.34 13.87
N ASP A 92 -3.33 -4.04 15.06
CA ASP A 92 -4.74 -4.25 15.40
C ASP A 92 -5.36 -2.93 15.88
N PRO A 93 -6.27 -2.33 15.08
CA PRO A 93 -6.80 -2.79 13.80
C PRO A 93 -5.78 -2.70 12.67
N GLY A 94 -5.92 -3.58 11.66
CA GLY A 94 -4.97 -3.71 10.56
C GLY A 94 -5.61 -4.17 9.24
N TYR A 95 -4.78 -4.39 8.22
CA TYR A 95 -5.23 -4.69 6.88
C TYR A 95 -5.63 -6.16 6.69
N LEU A 96 -6.93 -6.42 6.60
CA LEU A 96 -7.51 -7.76 6.57
C LEU A 96 -7.05 -8.61 5.39
N SER A 97 -6.89 -8.03 4.20
CA SER A 97 -6.47 -8.80 3.03
C SER A 97 -5.06 -9.36 3.17
N ALA A 98 -4.13 -8.59 3.77
CA ALA A 98 -2.78 -9.08 4.08
C ALA A 98 -2.85 -10.19 5.13
N ARG A 99 -3.62 -10.00 6.20
CA ARG A 99 -3.86 -11.01 7.23
C ARG A 99 -4.37 -12.31 6.62
N GLN A 100 -5.37 -12.23 5.75
CA GLN A 100 -5.94 -13.41 5.11
C GLN A 100 -4.92 -14.15 4.25
N VAL A 101 -4.12 -13.45 3.46
CA VAL A 101 -3.06 -14.10 2.66
C VAL A 101 -2.06 -14.81 3.55
N LEU A 102 -1.58 -14.16 4.63
CA LEU A 102 -0.62 -14.77 5.54
C LEU A 102 -1.21 -15.99 6.27
N SER A 103 -2.43 -15.88 6.81
CA SER A 103 -3.08 -16.99 7.52
C SER A 103 -3.40 -18.17 6.60
N THR A 104 -3.85 -17.94 5.37
CA THR A 104 -4.13 -19.01 4.40
C THR A 104 -2.86 -19.70 3.89
N ASN A 105 -1.68 -19.05 4.01
CA ASN A 105 -0.39 -19.68 3.77
C ASN A 105 0.21 -20.35 5.02
N GLY A 106 -0.58 -20.47 6.12
CA GLY A 106 -0.21 -21.24 7.30
C GLY A 106 0.64 -20.49 8.34
N TYR A 107 0.82 -19.17 8.22
CA TYR A 107 1.59 -18.39 9.19
C TYR A 107 0.77 -18.02 10.42
N SER A 108 1.45 -18.08 11.58
CA SER A 108 0.93 -17.51 12.83
C SER A 108 1.01 -15.99 12.80
N ILE A 109 -0.06 -15.33 13.24
CA ILE A 109 -0.15 -13.86 13.27
C ILE A 109 -0.42 -13.42 14.71
N LEU A 110 0.41 -12.51 15.19
CA LEU A 110 0.26 -11.85 16.49
C LEU A 110 -0.33 -10.45 16.28
N ASP A 111 -1.38 -10.15 16.99
CA ASP A 111 -2.03 -8.86 16.96
C ASP A 111 -1.33 -7.90 17.92
N ILE A 112 -0.81 -6.81 17.38
CA ILE A 112 -0.11 -5.79 18.16
C ILE A 112 -1.01 -4.56 18.28
N PRO A 113 -1.40 -4.17 19.49
CA PRO A 113 -2.26 -3.02 19.67
C PRO A 113 -1.59 -1.74 19.18
N LEU A 114 -2.41 -0.77 18.82
CA LEU A 114 -1.94 0.57 18.48
C LEU A 114 -1.78 1.41 19.78
N LYS A 115 -0.73 2.22 19.80
CA LYS A 115 -0.52 3.28 20.76
C LYS A 115 -0.34 4.59 20.00
N GLU A 116 -1.11 5.61 20.36
CA GLU A 116 -1.13 6.88 19.62
C GLU A 116 -1.38 6.66 18.11
N ASN A 117 -2.32 5.74 17.81
CA ASN A 117 -2.72 5.33 16.45
C ASN A 117 -1.58 4.77 15.57
N THR A 118 -0.51 4.26 16.16
CA THR A 118 0.56 3.53 15.47
C THR A 118 0.94 2.28 16.25
N MET A 119 1.59 1.31 15.63
CA MET A 119 1.99 0.06 16.29
C MET A 119 2.73 0.31 17.61
N ASP A 120 2.30 -0.32 18.71
CA ASP A 120 3.05 -0.33 19.97
C ASP A 120 4.30 -1.20 19.85
N VAL A 121 5.44 -0.54 19.57
CA VAL A 121 6.73 -1.23 19.43
C VAL A 121 7.21 -1.87 20.75
N LEU A 122 6.75 -1.37 21.91
CA LEU A 122 7.08 -2.00 23.18
C LEU A 122 6.29 -3.30 23.39
N ALA A 123 5.03 -3.35 22.96
CA ALA A 123 4.25 -4.58 22.92
C ALA A 123 4.88 -5.59 21.93
N LEU A 124 5.20 -5.14 20.70
CA LEU A 124 5.90 -5.96 19.71
C LEU A 124 7.21 -6.56 20.26
N ALA A 125 8.00 -5.77 20.97
CA ALA A 125 9.30 -6.21 21.48
C ALA A 125 9.20 -7.33 22.52
N LYS A 126 8.06 -7.52 23.17
CA LYS A 126 7.78 -8.61 24.12
C LYS A 126 7.37 -9.92 23.44
N THR A 127 7.12 -9.89 22.13
CA THR A 127 6.71 -11.06 21.36
C THR A 127 7.91 -11.78 20.74
N ASN A 128 7.65 -12.98 20.24
CA ASN A 128 8.60 -13.76 19.46
C ASN A 128 8.44 -13.56 17.95
N ALA A 129 7.78 -12.48 17.51
CA ALA A 129 7.60 -12.18 16.10
C ALA A 129 8.93 -12.03 15.35
N ASP A 130 8.94 -12.54 14.11
CA ASP A 130 10.06 -12.47 13.17
C ASP A 130 9.83 -11.39 12.13
N ILE A 131 8.59 -11.21 11.67
CA ILE A 131 8.25 -10.21 10.66
C ILE A 131 7.12 -9.32 11.18
N CYS A 132 7.29 -8.02 11.01
CA CYS A 132 6.29 -7.03 11.40
C CYS A 132 5.72 -6.36 10.16
N TYR A 133 4.41 -6.51 9.91
CA TYR A 133 3.68 -5.84 8.83
C TYR A 133 3.12 -4.51 9.33
N VAL A 134 3.44 -3.42 8.64
CA VAL A 134 3.02 -2.06 8.99
C VAL A 134 2.67 -1.22 7.77
N THR A 135 1.79 -0.23 7.96
CA THR A 135 1.42 0.78 6.96
C THR A 135 1.83 2.19 7.44
N PRO A 136 3.15 2.51 7.52
CA PRO A 136 3.65 3.64 8.29
C PRO A 136 3.39 5.01 7.67
N SER A 137 3.10 5.06 6.38
CA SER A 137 2.80 6.31 5.67
C SER A 137 1.35 6.77 5.85
N HIS A 138 0.45 5.81 6.03
CA HIS A 138 -0.98 6.01 6.26
C HIS A 138 -1.55 4.74 6.88
N GLN A 139 -1.55 4.66 8.23
CA GLN A 139 -1.95 3.46 8.95
C GLN A 139 -3.36 3.03 8.55
N PHE A 140 -3.51 1.81 8.10
CA PHE A 140 -4.80 1.29 7.73
C PHE A 140 -5.42 0.49 8.90
N PRO A 141 -6.66 0.81 9.33
CA PRO A 141 -7.59 1.74 8.70
C PRO A 141 -7.65 3.15 9.33
N LEU A 142 -6.83 3.49 10.34
CA LEU A 142 -7.04 4.71 11.14
C LEU A 142 -6.50 5.99 10.49
N GLY A 143 -5.79 5.92 9.37
CA GLY A 143 -5.32 7.07 8.62
C GLY A 143 -4.20 7.87 9.30
N SER A 144 -3.58 7.36 10.34
CA SER A 144 -2.48 8.03 11.03
C SER A 144 -1.15 7.84 10.31
N VAL A 145 -0.25 8.77 10.52
CA VAL A 145 1.13 8.69 10.02
C VAL A 145 2.06 8.29 11.14
N MET A 146 2.84 7.22 10.95
CA MET A 146 3.80 6.76 11.95
C MET A 146 4.91 7.80 12.17
N PRO A 147 5.11 8.32 13.39
CA PRO A 147 6.17 9.26 13.70
C PRO A 147 7.58 8.70 13.43
N VAL A 148 8.53 9.57 13.10
CA VAL A 148 9.93 9.16 12.85
C VAL A 148 10.53 8.43 14.04
N SER A 149 10.22 8.85 15.25
CA SER A 149 10.69 8.18 16.49
C SER A 149 10.19 6.74 16.61
N THR A 150 8.93 6.47 16.20
CA THR A 150 8.37 5.11 16.18
C THR A 150 9.00 4.27 15.07
N ARG A 151 9.25 4.86 13.88
CA ARG A 151 9.97 4.19 12.79
C ARG A 151 11.37 3.77 13.21
N GLN A 152 12.11 4.63 13.91
CA GLN A 152 13.45 4.31 14.43
C GLN A 152 13.41 3.18 15.47
N LYS A 153 12.43 3.19 16.38
CA LYS A 153 12.25 2.09 17.35
C LYS A 153 11.96 0.76 16.65
N LEU A 154 11.17 0.80 15.58
CA LEU A 154 10.81 -0.39 14.80
C LEU A 154 12.03 -0.94 14.04
N LEU A 155 12.84 -0.07 13.41
CA LEU A 155 14.10 -0.46 12.79
C LEU A 155 15.05 -1.08 13.81
N HIS A 156 15.21 -0.45 14.97
CA HIS A 156 16.03 -1.01 16.04
C HIS A 156 15.50 -2.36 16.56
N TRP A 157 14.17 -2.58 16.60
CA TRP A 157 13.61 -3.90 16.91
C TRP A 157 14.03 -4.96 15.89
N ALA A 158 14.01 -4.63 14.60
CA ALA A 158 14.41 -5.56 13.55
C ALA A 158 15.92 -5.86 13.56
N GLU A 159 16.75 -4.88 13.89
CA GLU A 159 18.22 -5.04 13.96
C GLU A 159 18.67 -6.00 15.06
N LYS A 160 17.86 -6.21 16.11
CA LYS A 160 18.23 -7.08 17.25
C LYS A 160 18.35 -8.56 16.92
N LYS A 161 17.78 -9.03 15.82
CA LYS A 161 17.86 -10.41 15.35
C LYS A 161 18.10 -10.47 13.85
N GLU A 162 18.93 -11.40 13.42
CA GLU A 162 19.29 -11.58 12.02
C GLU A 162 18.06 -11.84 11.13
N ASN A 163 17.17 -12.72 11.58
CA ASN A 163 16.00 -13.15 10.81
C ASN A 163 14.75 -12.24 10.99
N ARG A 164 14.89 -11.07 11.63
CA ARG A 164 13.79 -10.11 11.73
C ARG A 164 13.75 -9.19 10.53
N TYR A 165 12.51 -8.95 10.06
CA TYR A 165 12.23 -7.99 8.98
C TYR A 165 11.00 -7.16 9.29
N ILE A 166 10.92 -5.99 8.64
CA ILE A 166 9.75 -5.14 8.61
C ILE A 166 9.18 -5.20 7.20
N LEU A 167 7.91 -5.51 7.08
CA LEU A 167 7.17 -5.44 5.82
C LEU A 167 6.41 -4.13 5.80
N GLU A 168 6.95 -3.16 5.06
CA GLU A 168 6.33 -1.85 4.86
C GLU A 168 5.39 -1.90 3.65
N ASP A 169 4.10 -1.77 3.88
CA ASP A 169 3.08 -1.62 2.82
C ASP A 169 2.75 -0.14 2.63
N ASP A 170 3.08 0.38 1.47
CA ASP A 170 2.92 1.79 1.09
C ASP A 170 1.81 1.94 0.05
N HIS A 171 0.56 1.90 0.51
CA HIS A 171 -0.61 1.69 -0.33
C HIS A 171 -1.22 2.95 -0.98
N ASP A 172 -1.07 4.15 -0.40
CA ASP A 172 -1.69 5.39 -0.89
C ASP A 172 -0.91 6.68 -0.56
N SER A 173 0.37 6.54 -0.29
CA SER A 173 1.25 7.65 0.13
C SER A 173 1.42 8.75 -0.92
N GLU A 174 1.03 8.50 -2.16
CA GLU A 174 1.00 9.49 -3.24
C GLU A 174 0.00 10.62 -2.97
N PHE A 175 -1.06 10.34 -2.19
CA PHE A 175 -2.16 11.26 -1.92
C PHE A 175 -2.03 11.89 -0.53
N ARG A 176 -1.29 12.99 -0.48
CA ARG A 176 -1.13 13.80 0.74
C ARG A 176 -1.61 15.22 0.47
N TYR A 177 -2.47 15.72 1.36
CA TYR A 177 -3.13 17.04 1.20
C TYR A 177 -2.50 18.13 2.04
N LYS A 178 -1.88 17.77 3.17
CA LYS A 178 -1.24 18.71 4.11
C LYS A 178 0.18 18.27 4.45
N GLY A 179 1.10 19.23 4.57
CA GLY A 179 2.50 19.00 4.96
C GLY A 179 3.42 18.52 3.83
N LYS A 180 4.70 18.33 4.17
CA LYS A 180 5.72 17.82 3.23
C LYS A 180 5.55 16.32 3.00
N PRO A 181 5.96 15.78 1.85
CA PRO A 181 6.04 14.34 1.65
C PRO A 181 6.87 13.68 2.76
N ILE A 182 6.39 12.56 3.28
CA ILE A 182 7.12 11.79 4.29
C ILE A 182 7.87 10.68 3.58
N PRO A 183 9.18 10.58 3.74
CA PRO A 183 9.95 9.49 3.18
C PRO A 183 9.43 8.13 3.69
N ALA A 184 9.61 7.07 2.92
CA ALA A 184 9.31 5.72 3.36
C ALA A 184 10.11 5.33 4.61
N LEU A 185 9.63 4.36 5.39
CA LEU A 185 10.40 3.81 6.51
C LEU A 185 11.69 3.17 5.99
N GLN A 186 11.63 2.51 4.83
CA GLN A 186 12.78 1.93 4.14
C GLN A 186 13.90 2.95 3.89
N SER A 187 13.59 4.21 3.65
CA SER A 187 14.61 5.26 3.45
C SER A 187 15.51 5.51 4.68
N LEU A 188 15.05 5.10 5.86
CA LEU A 188 15.79 5.19 7.12
C LEU A 188 16.57 3.91 7.44
N ASP A 189 16.32 2.84 6.69
CA ASP A 189 16.91 1.51 6.93
C ASP A 189 18.35 1.46 6.42
N LYS A 190 19.30 1.32 7.33
CA LYS A 190 20.72 1.15 7.04
C LYS A 190 21.17 -0.31 7.13
N ALA A 191 20.37 -1.16 7.73
CA ALA A 191 20.70 -2.55 8.03
C ALA A 191 20.12 -3.56 7.05
N GLY A 192 19.32 -3.12 6.06
CA GLY A 192 18.65 -3.99 5.10
C GLY A 192 17.59 -4.87 5.75
N LYS A 193 16.77 -4.29 6.61
CA LYS A 193 15.72 -4.99 7.37
C LYS A 193 14.32 -4.74 6.84
N VAL A 194 14.15 -3.81 5.89
CA VAL A 194 12.83 -3.44 5.38
C VAL A 194 12.57 -4.07 4.02
N ILE A 195 11.51 -4.84 3.94
CA ILE A 195 10.88 -5.29 2.71
C ILE A 195 9.80 -4.26 2.38
N TYR A 196 9.95 -3.55 1.27
CA TYR A 196 9.00 -2.49 0.89
C TYR A 196 8.07 -2.99 -0.20
N ILE A 197 6.77 -2.74 -0.05
CA ILE A 197 5.74 -3.08 -1.05
C ILE A 197 5.00 -1.81 -1.46
N GLY A 198 4.79 -1.67 -2.76
CA GLY A 198 3.93 -0.65 -3.35
C GLY A 198 3.10 -1.20 -4.52
N THR A 199 2.01 -0.53 -4.84
CA THR A 199 1.15 -0.92 -5.95
C THR A 199 0.71 0.30 -6.76
N PHE A 200 0.40 0.09 -8.05
CA PHE A 200 -0.17 1.13 -8.91
C PHE A 200 -1.71 1.18 -8.84
N SER A 201 -2.33 0.32 -8.03
CA SER A 201 -3.79 0.17 -7.97
C SER A 201 -4.52 1.43 -7.54
N LYS A 202 -4.01 2.14 -6.53
CA LYS A 202 -4.60 3.41 -6.06
C LYS A 202 -4.12 4.60 -6.90
N ALA A 203 -2.87 4.54 -7.35
CA ALA A 203 -2.22 5.62 -8.09
C ALA A 203 -2.71 5.75 -9.53
N ILE A 204 -3.06 4.63 -10.18
CA ILE A 204 -3.48 4.60 -11.59
C ILE A 204 -4.86 3.94 -11.75
N SER A 205 -4.94 2.62 -11.53
CA SER A 205 -6.19 1.84 -11.62
C SER A 205 -6.07 0.48 -10.96
N PRO A 206 -7.09 0.03 -10.20
CA PRO A 206 -7.12 -1.34 -9.66
C PRO A 206 -7.08 -2.43 -10.73
N ALA A 207 -7.52 -2.12 -11.96
CA ALA A 207 -7.54 -3.07 -13.08
C ALA A 207 -6.14 -3.41 -13.62
N ILE A 208 -5.15 -2.51 -13.47
CA ILE A 208 -3.77 -2.73 -13.95
C ILE A 208 -3.11 -3.89 -13.19
N ARG A 209 -3.53 -4.18 -11.98
CA ARG A 209 -3.03 -5.30 -11.17
C ARG A 209 -1.51 -5.41 -11.10
N THR A 210 -0.78 -4.32 -11.19
CA THR A 210 0.67 -4.30 -11.07
C THR A 210 1.08 -3.69 -9.74
N GLY A 211 1.95 -4.41 -9.04
CA GLY A 211 2.64 -3.95 -7.84
C GLY A 211 4.10 -4.36 -7.88
N TYR A 212 4.84 -3.95 -6.90
CA TYR A 212 6.26 -4.26 -6.79
C TYR A 212 6.66 -4.43 -5.32
N MET A 213 7.68 -5.26 -5.10
CA MET A 213 8.30 -5.49 -3.82
C MET A 213 9.80 -5.20 -3.94
N VAL A 214 10.36 -4.46 -3.00
CA VAL A 214 11.80 -4.23 -2.89
C VAL A 214 12.35 -5.13 -1.78
N LEU A 215 13.13 -6.13 -2.17
CA LEU A 215 13.75 -7.05 -1.21
C LEU A 215 15.09 -6.52 -0.70
N PRO A 216 15.40 -6.71 0.59
CA PRO A 216 16.77 -6.61 1.10
C PRO A 216 17.75 -7.46 0.29
N MET A 217 18.96 -6.94 0.06
CA MET A 217 20.00 -7.67 -0.70
C MET A 217 20.29 -9.06 -0.14
N ALA A 218 20.22 -9.22 1.19
CA ALA A 218 20.45 -10.51 1.86
C ALA A 218 19.44 -11.61 1.49
N LEU A 219 18.21 -11.21 1.10
CA LEU A 219 17.15 -12.15 0.73
C LEU A 219 17.17 -12.54 -0.75
N LEU A 220 17.81 -11.75 -1.62
CA LEU A 220 17.80 -11.98 -3.07
C LEU A 220 18.33 -13.35 -3.49
N PRO A 221 19.50 -13.84 -3.03
CA PRO A 221 20.03 -15.11 -3.51
C PRO A 221 19.12 -16.30 -3.18
N ARG A 222 18.41 -16.21 -2.05
CA ARG A 222 17.42 -17.24 -1.67
C ARG A 222 16.17 -17.12 -2.54
N PHE A 223 15.67 -15.91 -2.73
CA PHE A 223 14.48 -15.66 -3.55
C PHE A 223 14.69 -16.11 -4.98
N GLU A 224 15.79 -15.74 -5.62
CA GLU A 224 16.10 -16.09 -7.01
C GLU A 224 16.15 -17.60 -7.23
N ARG A 225 16.73 -18.36 -6.31
CA ARG A 225 16.72 -19.83 -6.38
C ARG A 225 15.31 -20.42 -6.29
N LEU A 226 14.42 -19.80 -5.49
CA LEU A 226 13.07 -20.30 -5.29
C LEU A 226 12.15 -20.01 -6.49
N ILE A 227 12.43 -18.95 -7.25
CA ILE A 227 11.60 -18.53 -8.41
C ILE A 227 12.22 -18.90 -9.76
N ASP A 228 13.31 -19.64 -9.80
CA ASP A 228 14.07 -19.93 -11.02
C ASP A 228 13.21 -20.50 -12.17
N ASN A 229 12.18 -21.30 -11.82
CA ASN A 229 11.25 -21.89 -12.77
C ASN A 229 9.86 -21.19 -12.79
N TYR A 230 9.75 -19.99 -12.21
CA TYR A 230 8.52 -19.23 -12.21
C TYR A 230 8.47 -18.26 -13.39
N SER A 231 7.26 -17.83 -13.75
CA SER A 231 7.03 -16.73 -14.68
C SER A 231 6.48 -15.53 -13.92
N CYS A 232 6.85 -14.33 -14.32
CA CYS A 232 6.22 -13.11 -13.80
C CYS A 232 4.70 -13.14 -14.11
N PRO A 233 3.84 -12.93 -13.10
CA PRO A 233 2.38 -13.00 -13.28
C PRO A 233 1.81 -11.78 -14.00
N VAL A 234 2.60 -10.73 -14.20
CA VAL A 234 2.18 -9.51 -14.92
C VAL A 234 2.59 -9.62 -16.38
N SER A 235 1.64 -9.42 -17.28
CA SER A 235 1.89 -9.44 -18.74
C SER A 235 3.02 -8.49 -19.13
N ARG A 236 3.93 -8.94 -20.01
CA ARG A 236 5.02 -8.11 -20.54
C ARG A 236 4.52 -6.87 -21.27
N ILE A 237 3.40 -6.97 -21.98
CA ILE A 237 2.76 -5.83 -22.64
C ILE A 237 2.37 -4.79 -21.60
N GLU A 238 1.75 -5.20 -20.50
CA GLU A 238 1.36 -4.31 -19.41
C GLU A 238 2.60 -3.68 -18.74
N GLN A 239 3.64 -4.46 -18.52
CA GLN A 239 4.90 -3.97 -17.98
C GLN A 239 5.55 -2.94 -18.91
N ALA A 240 5.53 -3.16 -20.23
CA ALA A 240 6.08 -2.25 -21.22
C ALA A 240 5.28 -0.93 -21.29
N ILE A 241 3.93 -1.01 -21.28
CA ILE A 241 3.07 0.18 -21.22
C ILE A 241 3.37 1.01 -19.98
N LEU A 242 3.43 0.37 -18.80
CA LEU A 242 3.71 1.03 -17.54
C LEU A 242 5.11 1.64 -17.51
N THR A 243 6.10 0.96 -18.09
CA THR A 243 7.46 1.47 -18.25
C THR A 243 7.47 2.81 -18.98
N ASP A 244 6.83 2.86 -20.15
CA ASP A 244 6.77 4.08 -20.95
C ASP A 244 5.96 5.16 -20.26
N PHE A 245 4.86 4.80 -19.60
CA PHE A 245 4.03 5.73 -18.86
C PHE A 245 4.81 6.44 -17.73
N ILE A 246 5.69 5.69 -17.05
CA ILE A 246 6.58 6.26 -16.00
C ILE A 246 7.72 7.07 -16.65
N LYS A 247 8.48 6.49 -17.58
CA LYS A 247 9.69 7.11 -18.15
C LYS A 247 9.41 8.39 -18.93
N GLN A 248 8.25 8.48 -19.60
CA GLN A 248 7.85 9.69 -20.33
C GLN A 248 7.22 10.77 -19.41
N GLY A 249 7.19 10.54 -18.10
CA GLY A 249 6.69 11.47 -17.10
C GLY A 249 5.15 11.59 -17.05
N TYR A 250 4.42 10.72 -17.76
CA TYR A 250 2.96 10.73 -17.71
C TYR A 250 2.41 10.29 -16.37
N PHE A 251 3.08 9.37 -15.69
CA PHE A 251 2.71 8.93 -14.35
C PHE A 251 2.73 10.09 -13.35
N GLU A 252 3.81 10.86 -13.31
CA GLU A 252 3.91 12.01 -12.41
C GLU A 252 2.88 13.11 -12.74
N LYS A 253 2.67 13.39 -14.05
CA LYS A 253 1.62 14.32 -14.49
C LYS A 253 0.23 13.85 -14.04
N HIS A 254 -0.05 12.56 -14.16
CA HIS A 254 -1.29 11.95 -13.70
C HIS A 254 -1.46 12.11 -12.20
N LEU A 255 -0.46 11.74 -11.39
CA LEU A 255 -0.48 11.90 -9.94
C LEU A 255 -0.74 13.34 -9.52
N ASN A 256 -0.06 14.31 -10.14
CA ASN A 256 -0.24 15.72 -9.83
C ASN A 256 -1.65 16.22 -10.15
N ARG A 257 -2.25 15.72 -11.26
CA ARG A 257 -3.64 15.99 -11.60
C ARG A 257 -4.60 15.37 -10.58
N MET A 258 -4.39 14.09 -10.22
CA MET A 258 -5.26 13.37 -9.29
C MET A 258 -5.20 13.95 -7.88
N ARG A 259 -4.02 14.38 -7.42
CA ARG A 259 -3.88 15.11 -6.12
C ARG A 259 -4.77 16.34 -6.06
N LYS A 260 -4.82 17.14 -7.14
CA LYS A 260 -5.70 18.33 -7.19
C LYS A 260 -7.17 17.96 -7.15
N ILE A 261 -7.56 16.92 -7.92
CA ILE A 261 -8.95 16.44 -8.00
C ILE A 261 -9.39 15.89 -6.65
N TYR A 262 -8.62 15.00 -6.04
CA TYR A 262 -8.95 14.41 -4.75
C TYR A 262 -8.93 15.44 -3.62
N LYS A 263 -7.98 16.39 -3.66
CA LYS A 263 -8.00 17.51 -2.72
C LYS A 263 -9.29 18.33 -2.83
N GLY A 264 -9.73 18.67 -4.03
CA GLY A 264 -11.00 19.38 -4.23
C GLY A 264 -12.21 18.59 -3.72
N LYS A 265 -12.28 17.29 -4.00
CA LYS A 265 -13.35 16.41 -3.47
C LYS A 265 -13.30 16.32 -1.94
N HIS A 266 -12.12 16.18 -1.37
CA HIS A 266 -11.89 16.16 0.08
C HIS A 266 -12.34 17.48 0.72
N ASP A 267 -11.87 18.61 0.23
CA ASP A 267 -12.17 19.93 0.80
C ASP A 267 -13.70 20.20 0.74
N CYS A 268 -14.35 19.87 -0.38
CA CYS A 268 -15.81 19.96 -0.52
C CYS A 268 -16.54 19.05 0.51
N MET A 269 -16.09 17.80 0.67
CA MET A 269 -16.67 16.88 1.65
C MET A 269 -16.53 17.42 3.08
N MET A 270 -15.36 17.91 3.45
CA MET A 270 -15.09 18.47 4.79
C MET A 270 -15.97 19.69 5.06
N GLU A 271 -16.10 20.60 4.10
CA GLU A 271 -16.98 21.77 4.19
C GLU A 271 -18.44 21.35 4.42
N GLN A 272 -18.96 20.38 3.65
CA GLN A 272 -20.32 19.90 3.79
C GLN A 272 -20.54 19.18 5.13
N LEU A 273 -19.60 18.37 5.57
CA LEU A 273 -19.69 17.71 6.89
C LEU A 273 -19.73 18.74 8.02
N GLN A 274 -18.87 19.76 7.99
CA GLN A 274 -18.87 20.84 8.99
C GLN A 274 -20.16 21.68 8.95
N LYS A 275 -20.71 21.92 7.76
CA LYS A 275 -21.94 22.71 7.58
C LYS A 275 -23.18 22.00 8.14
N TYR A 276 -23.29 20.70 7.92
CA TYR A 276 -24.53 19.96 8.25
C TYR A 276 -24.46 19.18 9.56
N PHE A 277 -23.27 18.95 10.10
CA PHE A 277 -23.08 18.23 11.34
C PHE A 277 -22.30 19.09 12.35
N PRO A 278 -22.94 19.47 13.48
CA PRO A 278 -22.23 20.16 14.55
C PRO A 278 -21.02 19.34 15.06
N GLU A 279 -19.95 19.99 15.47
CA GLU A 279 -18.74 19.35 16.02
C GLU A 279 -19.01 18.39 17.18
N LYS A 280 -20.12 18.60 17.92
CA LYS A 280 -20.54 17.72 19.01
C LYS A 280 -21.10 16.37 18.55
N ILE A 281 -21.36 16.17 17.26
CA ILE A 281 -21.99 14.96 16.71
C ILE A 281 -21.00 14.12 15.91
N LEU A 282 -19.97 14.74 15.31
CA LEU A 282 -18.96 14.05 14.51
C LEU A 282 -17.54 14.41 14.94
N GLU A 283 -16.71 13.41 15.11
CA GLU A 283 -15.26 13.56 15.11
C GLU A 283 -14.71 13.01 13.80
N ILE A 284 -13.90 13.80 13.10
CA ILE A 284 -13.31 13.42 11.81
C ILE A 284 -11.80 13.24 12.02
N SER A 285 -11.26 12.14 11.50
CA SER A 285 -9.84 11.84 11.54
C SER A 285 -9.36 11.24 10.22
N GLY A 286 -8.03 11.10 10.03
CA GLY A 286 -7.46 10.60 8.78
C GLY A 286 -7.56 11.58 7.60
N ASP A 287 -7.82 12.87 7.85
CA ASP A 287 -8.09 13.89 6.83
C ASP A 287 -6.85 14.52 6.18
N ASN A 288 -5.64 14.10 6.56
CA ASN A 288 -4.39 14.71 6.09
C ASN A 288 -3.80 14.04 4.85
N ALA A 289 -4.17 12.78 4.60
CA ALA A 289 -3.64 11.96 3.52
C ALA A 289 -4.63 10.85 3.14
N GLY A 290 -4.34 10.15 2.04
CA GLY A 290 -5.10 8.99 1.58
C GLY A 290 -6.40 9.34 0.86
N LEU A 291 -7.19 8.32 0.55
CA LEU A 291 -8.42 8.44 -0.25
C LEU A 291 -9.70 8.22 0.57
N TYR A 292 -9.61 8.27 1.89
CA TYR A 292 -10.75 8.13 2.80
C TYR A 292 -10.58 9.02 4.03
N VAL A 293 -11.67 9.25 4.73
CA VAL A 293 -11.69 9.88 6.07
C VAL A 293 -12.46 8.99 7.02
N LEU A 294 -12.13 9.06 8.29
CA LEU A 294 -12.86 8.37 9.35
C LEU A 294 -13.80 9.32 10.04
N ILE A 295 -15.01 8.86 10.25
CA ILE A 295 -16.05 9.59 10.96
C ILE A 295 -16.45 8.80 12.20
N ARG A 296 -16.20 9.36 13.38
CA ARG A 296 -16.74 8.86 14.63
C ARG A 296 -18.02 9.62 14.93
N TYR A 297 -19.13 8.91 14.96
CA TYR A 297 -20.42 9.48 15.31
C TYR A 297 -20.62 9.44 16.83
N LEU A 298 -21.01 10.60 17.40
CA LEU A 298 -21.20 10.81 18.84
C LEU A 298 -22.66 11.01 19.23
N GLY A 299 -23.58 10.90 18.25
CA GLY A 299 -25.01 11.05 18.47
C GLY A 299 -25.68 9.81 19.09
N PRO A 300 -27.00 9.84 19.28
CA PRO A 300 -27.73 8.79 19.99
C PRO A 300 -28.02 7.52 19.18
N GLN A 301 -27.87 7.56 17.84
CA GLN A 301 -28.14 6.40 16.97
C GLN A 301 -26.99 5.39 17.04
N THR A 302 -27.33 4.11 16.93
CA THR A 302 -26.32 3.04 16.86
C THR A 302 -25.64 3.01 15.48
N GLU A 303 -24.45 2.44 15.42
CA GLU A 303 -23.74 2.26 14.16
C GLU A 303 -24.57 1.48 13.14
N GLU A 304 -25.26 0.43 13.58
CA GLU A 304 -26.11 -0.42 12.72
C GLU A 304 -27.26 0.36 12.11
N GLU A 305 -27.90 1.25 12.88
CA GLU A 305 -28.97 2.13 12.38
C GLU A 305 -28.45 3.08 11.33
N ILE A 306 -27.26 3.68 11.55
CA ILE A 306 -26.64 4.62 10.61
C ILE A 306 -26.29 3.90 9.31
N LEU A 307 -25.61 2.75 9.39
CA LEU A 307 -25.21 1.95 8.23
C LEU A 307 -26.42 1.52 7.40
N ARG A 308 -27.49 1.02 8.06
CA ARG A 308 -28.74 0.63 7.40
C ARG A 308 -29.38 1.82 6.69
N ARG A 309 -29.46 2.99 7.36
CA ARG A 309 -30.05 4.19 6.78
C ARG A 309 -29.23 4.71 5.60
N ALA A 310 -27.92 4.73 5.71
CA ALA A 310 -27.04 5.11 4.62
C ALA A 310 -27.20 4.18 3.41
N GLN A 311 -27.30 2.87 3.65
CA GLN A 311 -27.56 1.89 2.59
C GLN A 311 -28.89 2.13 1.89
N THR A 312 -29.98 2.41 2.64
CA THR A 312 -31.30 2.72 2.09
C THR A 312 -31.26 3.97 1.21
N LEU A 313 -30.43 4.94 1.56
CA LEU A 313 -30.21 6.16 0.78
C LEU A 313 -29.25 5.98 -0.41
N GLY A 314 -28.77 4.76 -0.67
CA GLY A 314 -27.82 4.47 -1.74
C GLY A 314 -26.39 4.98 -1.47
N MET A 315 -26.04 5.20 -0.21
CA MET A 315 -24.74 5.67 0.26
C MET A 315 -24.12 4.63 1.23
N PRO A 316 -23.68 3.47 0.75
CA PRO A 316 -23.11 2.45 1.63
C PRO A 316 -21.84 2.97 2.32
N LEU A 317 -21.83 2.93 3.65
CA LEU A 317 -20.68 3.25 4.49
C LEU A 317 -20.03 1.94 4.96
N LYS A 318 -18.75 1.97 5.29
CA LYS A 318 -18.04 0.82 5.88
C LYS A 318 -17.81 1.03 7.37
N SER A 319 -18.10 -0.02 8.17
CA SER A 319 -17.78 -0.08 9.59
C SER A 319 -16.29 -0.39 9.79
N LEU A 320 -15.71 0.18 10.86
CA LEU A 320 -14.36 -0.19 11.29
C LEU A 320 -14.33 -1.46 12.15
N LYS A 321 -15.46 -1.91 12.73
CA LYS A 321 -15.51 -3.10 13.61
C LYS A 321 -14.84 -4.32 13.01
N GLY A 322 -15.04 -4.56 11.72
CA GLY A 322 -14.47 -5.72 11.05
C GLY A 322 -12.94 -5.75 10.94
N TYR A 323 -12.26 -4.62 11.20
CA TYR A 323 -10.80 -4.54 11.13
C TYR A 323 -10.10 -4.83 12.46
N TYR A 324 -10.85 -4.88 13.57
CA TYR A 324 -10.37 -5.25 14.91
C TYR A 324 -10.43 -6.77 15.09
N GLN A 325 -9.40 -7.33 15.71
CA GLN A 325 -9.32 -8.75 16.05
C GLN A 325 -9.60 -8.98 17.54
N ASN A 326 -9.37 -7.98 18.39
CA ASN A 326 -9.58 -7.99 19.83
C ASN A 326 -10.59 -6.93 20.28
#